data_4d89c6722f67cdd81e473e439496456c
#
_entry.id   4d89c6722f67cdd81e473e439496456c
#
_cell.length_a   1.000
_cell.length_b   1.000
_cell.length_c   1.000
_cell.angle_alpha   90.00
_cell.angle_beta   90.00
_cell.angle_gamma   90.00
#
_symmetry.space_group_name_H-M   'P 1'
#
loop_
_entity.id
_entity.type
_entity.pdbx_description
1 polymer ?
#
loop_
_entity_poly.entity_id
_entity_poly.type
_entity_poly.pdbx_seq_one_letter_code
_entity_poly.pdbx_strand_id
1 'polypeptide(L)'
;FLGAAGQKARSLIEDNKIGNVVLGTFNLMSHGMEHWHPNPDFFFKPGAGPVFDVGVYYITQLVNLIGPIKSISSLSGTATPERIITSEPRNGEKIKVETPTTLMGTLEFHNNAKIQFFCSWDVWKHKHSTIELYGLEGSMIVPDPNFFSGDILISHKEEDWQIINNDKMLLGIPNKTDNNGYKIANYRGIGLSDMIDAIHNQRQSRCSLDLAVHVLEAME
;
A
#
# COMPACT_ATOMS: atom_id res chain seq x y z
N PHE A 1 3.61 6.66 -0.20
CA PHE A 1 3.52 7.37 -1.49
C PHE A 1 4.60 8.45 -1.70
N LEU A 2 5.18 9.01 -0.64
CA LEU A 2 6.26 10.01 -0.73
C LEU A 2 7.63 9.42 -1.07
N GLY A 3 7.81 8.12 -0.98
CA GLY A 3 9.05 7.43 -1.32
C GLY A 3 9.37 7.49 -2.82
N ALA A 4 10.63 7.21 -3.17
CA ALA A 4 11.12 7.29 -4.56
C ALA A 4 10.29 6.44 -5.54
N ALA A 5 9.92 5.22 -5.15
CA ALA A 5 9.10 4.34 -5.99
C ALA A 5 7.71 4.92 -6.24
N GLY A 6 7.04 5.42 -5.19
CA GLY A 6 5.72 6.06 -5.31
C GLY A 6 5.73 7.30 -6.17
N GLN A 7 6.73 8.17 -6.00
CA GLN A 7 6.88 9.40 -6.79
C GLN A 7 7.28 9.10 -8.24
N LYS A 8 8.11 8.08 -8.48
CA LYS A 8 8.46 7.66 -9.83
C LYS A 8 7.26 7.05 -10.57
N ALA A 9 6.48 6.21 -9.90
CA ALA A 9 5.25 5.66 -10.47
C ALA A 9 4.26 6.77 -10.86
N ARG A 10 4.10 7.79 -10.00
CA ARG A 10 3.30 8.97 -10.29
C ARG A 10 3.79 9.70 -11.54
N SER A 11 5.08 10.03 -11.61
CA SER A 11 5.68 10.68 -12.78
C SER A 11 5.42 9.89 -14.07
N LEU A 12 5.55 8.56 -14.05
CA LEU A 12 5.29 7.72 -15.22
C LEU A 12 3.82 7.79 -15.68
N ILE A 13 2.88 7.89 -14.75
CA ILE A 13 1.45 8.07 -15.08
C ILE A 13 1.18 9.49 -15.61
N GLU A 14 1.73 10.53 -14.97
CA GLU A 14 1.63 11.92 -15.43
C GLU A 14 2.25 12.11 -16.82
N ASP A 15 3.35 11.41 -17.13
CA ASP A 15 3.98 11.35 -18.45
C ASP A 15 3.20 10.46 -19.45
N ASN A 16 2.04 9.95 -19.08
CA ASN A 16 1.16 9.11 -19.90
C ASN A 16 1.82 7.82 -20.44
N LYS A 17 2.75 7.22 -19.65
CA LYS A 17 3.54 6.06 -20.10
C LYS A 17 2.75 4.78 -20.29
N ILE A 18 1.59 4.65 -19.64
CA ILE A 18 0.67 3.51 -19.82
C ILE A 18 -0.70 3.95 -20.34
N GLY A 19 -0.86 5.22 -20.71
CA GLY A 19 -2.17 5.77 -21.03
C GLY A 19 -3.05 5.95 -19.80
N ASN A 20 -4.31 6.29 -19.99
CA ASN A 20 -5.27 6.41 -18.90
C ASN A 20 -5.47 5.05 -18.20
N VAL A 21 -5.29 5.01 -16.89
CA VAL A 21 -5.55 3.82 -16.08
C VAL A 21 -7.05 3.51 -16.10
N VAL A 22 -7.40 2.27 -16.43
CA VAL A 22 -8.78 1.80 -16.54
C VAL A 22 -9.11 0.67 -15.56
N LEU A 23 -8.12 -0.14 -15.22
CA LEU A 23 -8.28 -1.31 -14.36
C LEU A 23 -7.01 -1.52 -13.53
N GLY A 24 -7.12 -2.26 -12.45
CA GLY A 24 -5.96 -2.71 -11.70
C GLY A 24 -6.33 -3.57 -10.50
N THR A 25 -5.30 -3.94 -9.76
CA THR A 25 -5.44 -4.69 -8.50
C THR A 25 -4.50 -4.15 -7.44
N PHE A 26 -4.89 -4.28 -6.15
CA PHE A 26 -3.91 -4.28 -5.09
C PHE A 26 -4.10 -5.48 -4.16
N ASN A 27 -2.99 -6.02 -3.64
CA ASN A 27 -2.96 -7.25 -2.87
C ASN A 27 -2.09 -7.08 -1.63
N LEU A 28 -2.75 -6.82 -0.50
CA LEU A 28 -2.15 -6.82 0.83
C LEU A 28 -2.53 -8.12 1.52
N MET A 29 -1.68 -9.12 1.41
CA MET A 29 -1.98 -10.44 1.97
C MET A 29 -0.78 -10.99 2.74
N SER A 30 -1.00 -11.39 3.99
CA SER A 30 -0.02 -12.00 4.87
C SER A 30 -0.69 -12.94 5.86
N HIS A 31 0.10 -13.55 6.75
CA HIS A 31 -0.44 -14.44 7.78
C HIS A 31 -0.73 -13.73 9.12
N GLY A 32 -0.70 -12.42 9.17
CA GLY A 32 -0.98 -11.64 10.38
C GLY A 32 0.26 -11.25 11.16
N MET A 33 0.06 -10.72 12.37
CA MET A 33 1.10 -10.06 13.17
C MET A 33 1.53 -10.90 14.39
N GLU A 34 0.76 -11.92 14.74
CA GLU A 34 0.95 -12.76 15.94
C GLU A 34 2.18 -13.66 15.89
N HIS A 35 2.82 -13.78 14.74
CA HIS A 35 4.02 -14.59 14.57
C HIS A 35 5.34 -13.83 14.76
N TRP A 36 5.30 -12.49 14.82
CA TRP A 36 6.51 -11.67 14.95
C TRP A 36 6.41 -10.54 15.97
N HIS A 37 5.20 -10.00 16.23
CA HIS A 37 5.04 -8.89 17.16
C HIS A 37 4.95 -9.41 18.60
N PRO A 38 5.71 -8.85 19.57
CA PRO A 38 5.75 -9.36 20.95
C PRO A 38 4.45 -9.12 21.73
N ASN A 39 3.60 -8.20 21.28
CA ASN A 39 2.29 -7.89 21.87
C ASN A 39 1.26 -7.59 20.79
N PRO A 40 0.73 -8.62 20.07
CA PRO A 40 -0.04 -8.43 18.84
C PRO A 40 -1.54 -8.13 19.04
N ASP A 41 -2.07 -8.15 20.27
CA ASP A 41 -3.51 -8.05 20.53
C ASP A 41 -4.20 -6.86 19.88
N PHE A 42 -3.56 -5.69 19.90
CA PHE A 42 -4.17 -4.46 19.39
C PHE A 42 -4.46 -4.49 17.89
N PHE A 43 -3.73 -5.32 17.12
CA PHE A 43 -4.02 -5.49 15.69
C PHE A 43 -5.37 -6.18 15.42
N PHE A 44 -5.92 -6.90 16.40
CA PHE A 44 -7.15 -7.67 16.28
C PHE A 44 -8.34 -7.05 17.03
N LYS A 45 -8.20 -5.81 17.49
CA LYS A 45 -9.26 -5.06 18.18
C LYS A 45 -10.11 -4.24 17.20
N PRO A 46 -11.33 -3.81 17.60
CA PRO A 46 -12.13 -2.87 16.80
C PRO A 46 -11.35 -1.62 16.41
N GLY A 47 -11.44 -1.21 15.16
CA GLY A 47 -10.68 -0.09 14.59
C GLY A 47 -9.27 -0.45 14.12
N ALA A 48 -8.88 -1.73 14.20
CA ALA A 48 -7.65 -2.26 13.63
C ALA A 48 -7.94 -3.16 12.41
N GLY A 49 -7.07 -4.12 12.14
CA GLY A 49 -7.21 -5.02 10.99
C GLY A 49 -6.36 -4.61 9.80
N PRO A 50 -6.29 -5.45 8.74
CA PRO A 50 -5.35 -5.26 7.65
C PRO A 50 -5.55 -3.95 6.88
N VAL A 51 -6.78 -3.45 6.77
CA VAL A 51 -7.07 -2.19 6.05
C VAL A 51 -6.55 -0.99 6.81
N PHE A 52 -6.84 -0.87 8.11
CA PHE A 52 -6.43 0.28 8.92
C PHE A 52 -4.94 0.27 9.27
N ASP A 53 -4.31 -0.90 9.36
CA ASP A 53 -2.88 -1.00 9.68
C ASP A 53 -1.99 -0.74 8.47
N VAL A 54 -2.17 -1.48 7.38
CA VAL A 54 -1.30 -1.41 6.20
C VAL A 54 -2.05 -1.00 4.93
N GLY A 55 -3.34 -1.31 4.81
CA GLY A 55 -4.17 -0.94 3.66
C GLY A 55 -4.18 0.56 3.39
N VAL A 56 -4.04 1.38 4.43
CA VAL A 56 -3.90 2.84 4.34
C VAL A 56 -2.77 3.27 3.38
N TYR A 57 -1.64 2.56 3.35
CA TYR A 57 -0.53 2.87 2.42
C TYR A 57 -0.91 2.61 0.97
N TYR A 58 -1.63 1.50 0.71
CA TYR A 58 -2.08 1.10 -0.62
C TYR A 58 -3.14 2.05 -1.16
N ILE A 59 -4.15 2.37 -0.36
CA ILE A 59 -5.23 3.30 -0.73
C ILE A 59 -4.66 4.70 -0.98
N THR A 60 -3.79 5.20 -0.09
CA THR A 60 -3.12 6.49 -0.27
C THR A 60 -2.29 6.50 -1.56
N GLN A 61 -1.54 5.42 -1.84
CA GLN A 61 -0.75 5.33 -3.07
C GLN A 61 -1.65 5.34 -4.31
N LEU A 62 -2.77 4.61 -4.30
CA LEU A 62 -3.72 4.59 -5.42
C LEU A 62 -4.37 5.96 -5.65
N VAL A 63 -4.77 6.66 -4.57
CA VAL A 63 -5.28 8.04 -4.68
C VAL A 63 -4.22 8.98 -5.25
N ASN A 64 -2.96 8.83 -4.83
CA ASN A 64 -1.84 9.60 -5.39
C ASN A 64 -1.59 9.32 -6.89
N LEU A 65 -1.84 8.10 -7.37
CA LEU A 65 -1.59 7.69 -8.76
C LEU A 65 -2.77 7.95 -9.70
N ILE A 66 -4.01 7.75 -9.23
CA ILE A 66 -5.20 7.69 -10.07
C ILE A 66 -6.12 8.90 -9.82
N GLY A 67 -6.10 9.45 -8.60
CA GLY A 67 -7.01 10.50 -8.16
C GLY A 67 -8.00 10.01 -7.10
N PRO A 68 -9.05 10.78 -6.79
CA PRO A 68 -9.97 10.46 -5.71
C PRO A 68 -10.88 9.26 -6.04
N ILE A 69 -11.17 8.48 -5.01
CA ILE A 69 -12.12 7.36 -5.04
C ILE A 69 -13.54 7.93 -5.06
N LYS A 70 -14.40 7.36 -5.90
CA LYS A 70 -15.80 7.74 -6.07
C LYS A 70 -16.73 6.83 -5.27
N SER A 71 -16.47 5.53 -5.29
CA SER A 71 -17.31 4.53 -4.60
C SER A 71 -16.52 3.25 -4.29
N ILE A 72 -17.00 2.51 -3.29
CA ILE A 72 -16.41 1.27 -2.82
C ILE A 72 -17.50 0.23 -2.65
N SER A 73 -17.18 -1.01 -3.01
CA SER A 73 -17.99 -2.18 -2.69
C SER A 73 -17.08 -3.26 -2.15
N SER A 74 -17.39 -3.77 -0.96
CA SER A 74 -16.54 -4.76 -0.31
C SER A 74 -17.33 -5.82 0.46
N LEU A 75 -16.68 -6.96 0.66
CA LEU A 75 -17.08 -8.02 1.59
C LEU A 75 -15.97 -8.15 2.62
N SER A 76 -16.35 -8.33 3.87
CA SER A 76 -15.41 -8.53 4.97
C SER A 76 -15.78 -9.74 5.82
N GLY A 77 -14.79 -10.33 6.46
CA GLY A 77 -14.99 -11.47 7.34
C GLY A 77 -13.77 -11.78 8.21
N THR A 78 -13.95 -12.73 9.09
CA THR A 78 -12.93 -13.24 10.00
C THR A 78 -12.81 -14.74 9.79
N ALA A 79 -11.63 -15.23 9.46
CA ALA A 79 -11.42 -16.67 9.21
C ALA A 79 -11.56 -17.50 10.49
N THR A 80 -11.05 -16.98 11.62
CA THR A 80 -11.12 -17.65 12.93
C THR A 80 -11.43 -16.64 14.03
N PRO A 81 -12.25 -17.02 15.05
CA PRO A 81 -12.58 -16.12 16.16
C PRO A 81 -11.41 -15.92 17.16
N GLU A 82 -10.41 -16.80 17.10
CA GLU A 82 -9.20 -16.76 17.93
C GLU A 82 -7.97 -17.06 17.09
N ARG A 83 -6.84 -16.46 17.47
CA ARG A 83 -5.50 -16.76 16.95
C ARG A 83 -4.55 -17.13 18.07
N ILE A 84 -3.51 -17.89 17.74
CA ILE A 84 -2.47 -18.27 18.69
C ILE A 84 -1.23 -17.42 18.42
N ILE A 85 -0.72 -16.76 19.45
CA ILE A 85 0.54 -16.03 19.39
C ILE A 85 1.68 -17.06 19.25
N THR A 86 2.52 -16.86 18.26
CA THR A 86 3.72 -17.68 18.03
C THR A 86 5.02 -16.90 18.21
N SER A 87 4.93 -15.61 18.54
CA SER A 87 6.06 -14.75 18.88
C SER A 87 6.34 -14.79 20.40
N GLU A 88 7.61 -14.61 20.76
CA GLU A 88 8.01 -14.44 22.17
C GLU A 88 7.72 -13.01 22.66
N PRO A 89 7.46 -12.79 23.96
CA PRO A 89 7.46 -13.78 25.05
C PRO A 89 6.10 -14.48 25.28
N ARG A 90 5.11 -14.27 24.42
CA ARG A 90 3.72 -14.72 24.64
C ARG A 90 3.33 -15.93 23.80
N ASN A 91 4.31 -16.72 23.37
CA ASN A 91 4.08 -17.90 22.55
C ASN A 91 3.10 -18.89 23.22
N GLY A 92 2.07 -19.31 22.48
CA GLY A 92 1.01 -20.21 22.95
C GLY A 92 -0.22 -19.50 23.54
N GLU A 93 -0.16 -18.21 23.81
CA GLU A 93 -1.34 -17.45 24.25
C GLU A 93 -2.34 -17.25 23.11
N LYS A 94 -3.62 -17.07 23.46
CA LYS A 94 -4.70 -16.82 22.51
C LYS A 94 -5.04 -15.36 22.42
N ILE A 95 -5.32 -14.90 21.21
CA ILE A 95 -5.88 -13.57 20.91
C ILE A 95 -7.31 -13.75 20.42
N LYS A 96 -8.25 -13.03 21.03
CA LYS A 96 -9.61 -12.87 20.49
C LYS A 96 -9.58 -11.92 19.31
N VAL A 97 -10.13 -12.36 18.17
CA VAL A 97 -10.26 -11.55 16.94
C VAL A 97 -11.59 -10.82 16.99
N GLU A 98 -11.54 -9.48 17.03
CA GLU A 98 -12.69 -8.60 17.16
C GLU A 98 -12.82 -7.61 15.99
N THR A 99 -12.06 -7.83 14.90
CA THR A 99 -12.09 -7.05 13.67
C THR A 99 -12.02 -7.98 12.46
N PRO A 100 -12.52 -7.61 11.29
CA PRO A 100 -12.32 -8.39 10.08
C PRO A 100 -10.84 -8.60 9.78
N THR A 101 -10.46 -9.84 9.46
CA THR A 101 -9.09 -10.22 9.08
C THR A 101 -8.93 -10.41 7.57
N THR A 102 -10.03 -10.53 6.85
CA THR A 102 -10.06 -10.58 5.38
C THR A 102 -11.13 -9.64 4.84
N LEU A 103 -10.72 -8.76 3.93
CA LEU A 103 -11.59 -7.88 3.16
C LEU A 103 -11.21 -7.99 1.68
N MET A 104 -12.23 -8.00 0.82
CA MET A 104 -12.04 -7.98 -0.62
C MET A 104 -13.12 -7.12 -1.28
N GLY A 105 -12.77 -6.48 -2.39
CA GLY A 105 -13.74 -5.61 -3.03
C GLY A 105 -13.19 -4.86 -4.22
N THR A 106 -13.88 -3.79 -4.58
CA THR A 106 -13.55 -2.94 -5.72
C THR A 106 -13.66 -1.47 -5.32
N LEU A 107 -12.66 -0.68 -5.72
CA LEU A 107 -12.65 0.78 -5.68
C LEU A 107 -12.99 1.30 -7.08
N GLU A 108 -13.95 2.20 -7.20
CA GLU A 108 -14.18 2.98 -8.40
C GLU A 108 -13.66 4.40 -8.20
N PHE A 109 -12.87 4.90 -9.14
CA PHE A 109 -12.29 6.24 -9.12
C PHE A 109 -13.12 7.23 -9.96
N HIS A 110 -12.99 8.53 -9.71
CA HIS A 110 -13.73 9.55 -10.48
C HIS A 110 -13.37 9.58 -11.98
N ASN A 111 -12.19 9.11 -12.37
CA ASN A 111 -11.80 8.90 -13.77
C ASN A 111 -12.36 7.60 -14.39
N ASN A 112 -13.26 6.89 -13.69
CA ASN A 112 -13.84 5.59 -14.00
C ASN A 112 -12.87 4.39 -13.94
N ALA A 113 -11.64 4.52 -13.48
CA ALA A 113 -10.78 3.38 -13.19
C ALA A 113 -11.39 2.50 -12.08
N LYS A 114 -11.17 1.19 -12.19
CA LYS A 114 -11.67 0.20 -11.22
C LYS A 114 -10.51 -0.64 -10.72
N ILE A 115 -10.33 -0.68 -9.40
CA ILE A 115 -9.25 -1.42 -8.75
C ILE A 115 -9.86 -2.49 -7.85
N GLN A 116 -9.61 -3.75 -8.18
CA GLN A 116 -9.95 -4.87 -7.30
C GLN A 116 -8.94 -4.95 -6.17
N PHE A 117 -9.38 -5.29 -4.96
CA PHE A 117 -8.47 -5.41 -3.84
C PHE A 117 -8.69 -6.65 -2.99
N PHE A 118 -7.59 -7.10 -2.39
CA PHE A 118 -7.54 -8.07 -1.30
C PHE A 118 -6.70 -7.49 -0.16
N CYS A 119 -7.31 -7.41 1.03
CA CYS A 119 -6.65 -7.09 2.28
C CYS A 119 -6.87 -8.24 3.25
N SER A 120 -5.84 -9.04 3.55
CA SER A 120 -6.01 -10.23 4.37
C SER A 120 -4.79 -10.54 5.23
N TRP A 121 -5.05 -10.95 6.48
CA TRP A 121 -4.08 -11.57 7.37
C TRP A 121 -4.29 -13.09 7.49
N ASP A 122 -5.09 -13.68 6.61
CA ASP A 122 -5.40 -15.11 6.61
C ASP A 122 -4.68 -15.89 5.50
N VAL A 123 -3.68 -15.27 4.84
CA VAL A 123 -2.98 -15.84 3.67
C VAL A 123 -1.53 -16.14 4.00
N TRP A 124 -1.14 -17.41 3.91
CA TRP A 124 0.25 -17.83 4.15
C TRP A 124 1.23 -17.39 3.06
N LYS A 125 0.85 -17.56 1.80
CA LYS A 125 1.68 -17.20 0.63
C LYS A 125 0.81 -16.89 -0.59
N HIS A 126 1.25 -15.97 -1.41
CA HIS A 126 0.65 -15.66 -2.71
C HIS A 126 1.72 -15.27 -3.74
N LYS A 127 1.31 -15.15 -5.01
CA LYS A 127 2.17 -14.73 -6.12
C LYS A 127 1.68 -13.46 -6.81
N HIS A 128 0.68 -12.78 -6.25
CA HIS A 128 0.15 -11.54 -6.80
C HIS A 128 1.14 -10.40 -6.62
N SER A 129 1.20 -9.49 -7.57
CA SER A 129 1.87 -8.20 -7.43
C SER A 129 1.18 -7.37 -6.32
N THR A 130 1.92 -6.50 -5.68
CA THR A 130 1.39 -5.62 -4.62
C THR A 130 0.35 -4.65 -5.17
N ILE A 131 0.71 -3.91 -6.23
CA ILE A 131 -0.20 -3.07 -7.01
C ILE A 131 0.10 -3.31 -8.49
N GLU A 132 -0.94 -3.56 -9.28
CA GLU A 132 -0.83 -3.71 -10.73
C GLU A 132 -1.88 -2.85 -11.41
N LEU A 133 -1.45 -1.98 -12.32
CA LEU A 133 -2.29 -1.01 -13.03
C LEU A 133 -2.28 -1.28 -14.52
N TYR A 134 -3.45 -1.27 -15.14
CA TYR A 134 -3.66 -1.46 -16.57
C TYR A 134 -4.22 -0.18 -17.18
N GLY A 135 -3.44 0.44 -18.05
CA GLY A 135 -3.82 1.59 -18.83
C GLY A 135 -4.17 1.21 -20.27
N LEU A 136 -4.63 2.18 -21.03
CA LEU A 136 -5.02 1.97 -22.44
C LEU A 136 -3.82 1.68 -23.37
N GLU A 137 -2.60 2.00 -22.93
CA GLU A 137 -1.39 1.85 -23.74
C GLU A 137 -0.31 0.98 -23.10
N GLY A 138 -0.54 0.47 -21.89
CA GLY A 138 0.43 -0.36 -21.20
C GLY A 138 0.00 -0.75 -19.80
N SER A 139 0.91 -1.42 -19.10
CA SER A 139 0.69 -1.91 -17.74
C SER A 139 1.85 -1.52 -16.83
N MET A 140 1.59 -1.38 -15.55
CA MET A 140 2.61 -1.03 -14.55
C MET A 140 2.42 -1.87 -13.29
N ILE A 141 3.53 -2.42 -12.76
CA ILE A 141 3.58 -2.98 -11.41
C ILE A 141 4.31 -1.99 -10.51
N VAL A 142 3.64 -1.58 -9.43
CA VAL A 142 4.19 -0.66 -8.43
C VAL A 142 4.57 -1.48 -7.20
N PRO A 143 5.78 -1.31 -6.64
CA PRO A 143 6.22 -2.04 -5.47
C PRO A 143 5.40 -1.67 -4.22
N ASP A 144 5.57 -2.43 -3.15
CA ASP A 144 4.86 -2.27 -1.89
C ASP A 144 4.99 -0.83 -1.35
N PRO A 145 3.88 -0.09 -1.22
CA PRO A 145 3.90 1.31 -0.77
C PRO A 145 4.29 1.49 0.70
N ASN A 146 4.40 0.41 1.47
CA ASN A 146 4.97 0.43 2.83
C ASN A 146 6.49 0.67 2.82
N PHE A 147 7.15 0.50 1.66
CA PHE A 147 8.56 0.78 1.47
C PHE A 147 8.79 2.02 0.60
N PHE A 148 9.99 2.60 0.69
CA PHE A 148 10.32 3.86 -0.01
C PHE A 148 10.93 3.63 -1.39
N SER A 149 11.50 2.45 -1.63
CA SER A 149 12.10 2.03 -2.89
C SER A 149 11.53 0.69 -3.35
N GLY A 150 12.01 0.20 -4.46
CA GLY A 150 11.62 -1.03 -5.11
C GLY A 150 11.46 -0.79 -6.60
N ASP A 151 11.68 -1.83 -7.39
CA ASP A 151 11.60 -1.73 -8.83
C ASP A 151 10.15 -1.56 -9.30
N ILE A 152 9.95 -0.62 -10.22
CA ILE A 152 8.71 -0.50 -10.97
C ILE A 152 8.89 -1.30 -12.25
N LEU A 153 7.92 -2.16 -12.58
CA LEU A 153 7.89 -2.79 -13.89
C LEU A 153 6.86 -2.05 -14.75
N ILE A 154 7.23 -1.80 -16.00
CA ILE A 154 6.34 -1.20 -17.00
C ILE A 154 6.42 -1.99 -18.29
N SER A 155 5.28 -2.17 -18.94
CA SER A 155 5.15 -2.75 -20.28
C SER A 155 4.29 -1.81 -21.12
N HIS A 156 4.74 -1.51 -22.32
CA HIS A 156 4.00 -0.66 -23.26
C HIS A 156 3.44 -1.51 -24.40
N LYS A 157 2.12 -1.57 -24.54
CA LYS A 157 1.41 -2.37 -25.56
C LYS A 157 1.87 -3.86 -25.55
N GLU A 158 2.51 -4.31 -26.62
CA GLU A 158 2.97 -5.69 -26.82
C GLU A 158 4.44 -5.90 -26.44
N GLU A 159 5.09 -4.89 -25.82
CA GLU A 159 6.48 -5.00 -25.37
C GLU A 159 6.60 -5.84 -24.10
N ASP A 160 7.79 -6.44 -23.90
CA ASP A 160 8.11 -7.12 -22.64
C ASP A 160 8.23 -6.14 -21.47
N TRP A 161 8.10 -6.65 -20.26
CA TRP A 161 8.29 -5.89 -19.04
C TRP A 161 9.69 -5.29 -18.92
N GLN A 162 9.76 -3.99 -18.70
CA GLN A 162 10.98 -3.23 -18.44
C GLN A 162 11.05 -2.85 -16.96
N ILE A 163 12.24 -2.95 -16.37
CA ILE A 163 12.50 -2.58 -14.98
C ILE A 163 12.91 -1.11 -14.92
N ILE A 164 12.19 -0.32 -14.15
CA ILE A 164 12.54 1.06 -13.83
C ILE A 164 13.06 1.11 -12.39
N ASN A 165 14.37 1.16 -12.25
CA ASN A 165 15.01 1.28 -10.93
C ASN A 165 14.99 2.73 -10.43
N ASN A 166 14.84 2.91 -9.13
CA ASN A 166 14.76 4.21 -8.49
C ASN A 166 15.75 4.38 -7.32
N ASP A 167 16.68 3.46 -7.11
CA ASP A 167 17.64 3.46 -6.00
C ASP A 167 18.58 4.68 -5.99
N LYS A 168 18.76 5.36 -7.12
CA LYS A 168 19.57 6.58 -7.25
C LYS A 168 18.76 7.87 -7.04
N MET A 169 17.43 7.77 -6.93
CA MET A 169 16.58 8.92 -6.65
C MET A 169 16.69 9.33 -5.19
N LEU A 170 16.40 10.60 -4.93
CA LEU A 170 16.21 11.08 -3.54
C LEU A 170 15.17 10.21 -2.84
N LEU A 171 15.45 9.78 -1.62
CA LEU A 171 14.65 8.86 -0.81
C LEU A 171 14.54 7.42 -1.36
N GLY A 172 15.21 7.10 -2.47
CA GLY A 172 15.37 5.73 -2.96
C GLY A 172 16.65 5.05 -2.49
N ILE A 173 17.65 5.83 -2.07
CA ILE A 173 18.95 5.33 -1.65
C ILE A 173 18.77 4.45 -0.40
N PRO A 174 19.21 3.17 -0.44
CA PRO A 174 19.10 2.29 0.71
C PRO A 174 19.89 2.82 1.92
N ASN A 175 19.20 2.92 3.07
CA ASN A 175 19.77 3.43 4.32
C ASN A 175 19.53 2.53 5.52
N LYS A 176 18.88 1.37 5.31
CA LYS A 176 18.58 0.37 6.34
C LYS A 176 18.74 -1.03 5.77
N THR A 177 19.03 -2.00 6.61
CA THR A 177 18.97 -3.42 6.27
C THR A 177 17.76 -4.03 6.99
N ASP A 178 16.93 -4.78 6.28
CA ASP A 178 15.78 -5.48 6.86
C ASP A 178 16.21 -6.76 7.61
N ASN A 179 15.25 -7.45 8.22
CA ASN A 179 15.52 -8.68 8.99
C ASN A 179 15.99 -9.86 8.12
N ASN A 180 15.81 -9.79 6.81
CA ASN A 180 16.25 -10.79 5.84
C ASN A 180 17.62 -10.45 5.21
N GLY A 181 18.23 -9.33 5.59
CA GLY A 181 19.51 -8.87 5.07
C GLY A 181 19.43 -8.01 3.80
N TYR A 182 18.23 -7.68 3.31
CA TYR A 182 18.06 -6.80 2.15
C TYR A 182 18.25 -5.34 2.52
N LYS A 183 18.97 -4.62 1.67
CA LYS A 183 19.09 -3.16 1.82
C LYS A 183 17.84 -2.48 1.28
N ILE A 184 17.21 -1.68 2.13
CA ILE A 184 15.97 -0.95 1.84
C ILE A 184 16.12 0.53 2.13
N ALA A 185 15.39 1.37 1.41
CA ALA A 185 15.22 2.78 1.75
C ALA A 185 14.12 2.90 2.81
N ASN A 186 14.40 3.64 3.88
CA ASN A 186 13.45 3.90 4.97
C ASN A 186 13.61 5.33 5.48
N TYR A 187 12.70 6.21 5.08
CA TYR A 187 12.69 7.64 5.34
C TYR A 187 11.39 8.10 6.01
N ARG A 188 10.99 7.42 7.08
CA ARG A 188 9.69 7.61 7.76
C ARG A 188 9.41 9.04 8.24
N GLY A 189 10.41 9.89 8.38
CA GLY A 189 10.26 11.32 8.72
C GLY A 189 9.88 12.23 7.55
N ILE A 190 9.80 11.72 6.31
CA ILE A 190 9.62 12.56 5.11
C ILE A 190 8.31 13.35 5.09
N GLY A 191 7.24 12.81 5.67
CA GLY A 191 5.95 13.52 5.77
C GLY A 191 6.08 14.82 6.56
N LEU A 192 6.81 14.80 7.69
CA LEU A 192 7.10 15.99 8.47
C LEU A 192 8.01 16.97 7.70
N SER A 193 9.02 16.46 6.99
CA SER A 193 9.88 17.28 6.14
C SER A 193 9.11 17.97 5.03
N ASP A 194 8.21 17.24 4.34
CA ASP A 194 7.33 17.83 3.31
C ASP A 194 6.41 18.91 3.89
N MET A 195 5.88 18.70 5.09
CA MET A 195 5.02 19.68 5.76
C MET A 195 5.78 20.96 6.11
N ILE A 196 7.00 20.86 6.63
CA ILE A 196 7.85 22.02 6.93
C ILE A 196 8.18 22.79 5.63
N ASP A 197 8.58 22.08 4.57
CA ASP A 197 8.86 22.68 3.28
C ASP A 197 7.60 23.35 2.68
N ALA A 198 6.44 22.72 2.84
CA ALA A 198 5.16 23.27 2.39
C ALA A 198 4.82 24.59 3.09
N ILE A 199 5.08 24.70 4.41
CA ILE A 199 4.87 25.93 5.19
C ILE A 199 5.82 27.03 4.69
N HIS A 200 7.11 26.72 4.53
CA HIS A 200 8.10 27.70 4.08
C HIS A 200 7.83 28.22 2.67
N ASN A 201 7.39 27.35 1.77
CA ASN A 201 7.13 27.67 0.36
C ASN A 201 5.67 28.05 0.08
N GLN A 202 4.82 28.19 1.11
CA GLN A 202 3.40 28.55 1.00
C GLN A 202 2.62 27.66 -0.01
N ARG A 203 2.94 26.38 -0.03
CA ARG A 203 2.24 25.35 -0.84
C ARG A 203 1.46 24.39 0.05
N GLN A 204 0.55 23.64 -0.52
CA GLN A 204 -0.11 22.56 0.18
C GLN A 204 0.88 21.40 0.44
N SER A 205 0.83 20.83 1.64
CA SER A 205 1.55 19.58 1.95
C SER A 205 0.97 18.42 1.13
N ARG A 206 1.84 17.53 0.66
CA ARG A 206 1.40 16.32 -0.04
C ARG A 206 0.62 15.37 0.87
N CYS A 207 0.96 15.35 2.17
CA CYS A 207 0.16 14.68 3.21
C CYS A 207 -0.90 15.65 3.75
N SER A 208 -1.84 16.10 2.92
CA SER A 208 -2.87 17.04 3.32
C SER A 208 -3.94 16.39 4.19
N LEU A 209 -4.66 17.21 4.96
CA LEU A 209 -5.80 16.76 5.74
C LEU A 209 -6.91 16.19 4.82
N ASP A 210 -7.15 16.84 3.68
CA ASP A 210 -8.15 16.37 2.71
C ASP A 210 -7.84 14.98 2.19
N LEU A 211 -6.56 14.69 1.88
CA LEU A 211 -6.12 13.36 1.49
C LEU A 211 -6.33 12.36 2.64
N ALA A 212 -5.96 12.73 3.86
CA ALA A 212 -6.08 11.85 5.02
C ALA A 212 -7.55 11.50 5.33
N VAL A 213 -8.44 12.50 5.29
CA VAL A 213 -9.89 12.30 5.48
C VAL A 213 -10.47 11.42 4.37
N HIS A 214 -10.15 11.71 3.09
CA HIS A 214 -10.62 10.91 1.97
C HIS A 214 -10.19 9.45 2.04
N VAL A 215 -8.94 9.19 2.44
CA VAL A 215 -8.43 7.81 2.62
C VAL A 215 -9.11 7.13 3.80
N LEU A 216 -9.36 7.85 4.91
CA LEU A 216 -10.08 7.31 6.07
C LEU A 216 -11.52 6.93 5.70
N GLU A 217 -12.26 7.82 5.03
CA GLU A 217 -13.60 7.52 4.52
C GLU A 217 -13.64 6.29 3.60
N ALA A 218 -12.59 6.09 2.81
CA ALA A 218 -12.45 4.92 1.95
C ALA A 218 -12.16 3.63 2.73
N MET A 219 -11.68 3.70 3.96
CA MET A 219 -11.39 2.53 4.80
C MET A 219 -12.57 2.12 5.69
N GLU A 220 -13.50 3.04 5.97
CA GLU A 220 -14.74 2.82 6.74
C GLU A 220 -15.86 2.22 5.89
#